data_41bb903f539ec6f641d8be378ba69155
#
_entry.id   41bb903f539ec6f641d8be378ba69155
#
_cell.length_a   1.000
_cell.length_b   1.000
_cell.length_c   1.000
_cell.angle_alpha   90.00
_cell.angle_beta   90.00
_cell.angle_gamma   90.00
#
_symmetry.space_group_name_H-M   'P 1'
#
loop_
_entity.id
_entity.type
_entity.pdbx_description
1 polymer ?
#
loop_
_entity_poly.entity_id
_entity_poly.type
_entity_poly.pdbx_seq_one_letter_code
_entity_poly.pdbx_strand_id
1 'polypeptide(L)'
;MLNFNFSIDLPVRSEWANVDLLRTSVQNCFTAIFSDIEGCHSLAMVTGELLENAIKYGDWSGKESCFRLKVWGQGRKAHIAVENPVRPDDNGASEVLNILRWIRCFPSANEAYRARLLQIAQGPANGGVSKLGLVRIAYEGDCDLGAEVSNGVIRVTAERDF
;
A
#
# COMPACT_ATOMS: atom_id res chain seq x y z
N MET A 1 12.29 21.94 2.03
CA MET A 1 12.90 20.61 1.86
C MET A 1 12.36 19.75 2.98
N LEU A 2 11.57 18.73 2.62
CA LEU A 2 10.98 17.83 3.61
C LEU A 2 12.01 16.81 4.04
N ASN A 3 12.29 16.74 5.33
CA ASN A 3 13.22 15.78 5.88
C ASN A 3 12.62 15.21 7.16
N PHE A 4 11.88 14.13 7.04
CA PHE A 4 11.28 13.40 8.15
C PHE A 4 11.42 11.90 7.92
N ASN A 5 11.42 11.13 8.98
CA ASN A 5 11.46 9.67 8.93
C ASN A 5 10.86 9.11 10.21
N PHE A 6 9.91 8.19 10.04
CA PHE A 6 9.42 7.36 11.13
C PHE A 6 9.12 5.95 10.66
N SER A 7 9.19 5.00 11.58
CA SER A 7 8.86 3.60 11.31
C SER A 7 8.08 3.01 12.47
N ILE A 8 7.21 2.06 12.16
CA ILE A 8 6.39 1.33 13.11
C ILE A 8 6.52 -0.16 12.77
N ASP A 9 6.99 -0.94 13.73
CA ASP A 9 7.04 -2.40 13.65
C ASP A 9 5.97 -2.96 14.57
N LEU A 10 4.99 -3.68 14.03
CA LEU A 10 3.88 -4.23 14.79
C LEU A 10 3.62 -5.70 14.45
N PRO A 11 3.40 -6.54 15.49
CA PRO A 11 2.89 -7.89 15.26
C PRO A 11 1.47 -7.79 14.69
N VAL A 12 1.21 -8.51 13.61
CA VAL A 12 -0.14 -8.58 13.05
C VAL A 12 -0.99 -9.48 13.92
N ARG A 13 -2.03 -8.90 14.45
CA ARG A 13 -3.18 -9.64 14.95
C ARG A 13 -4.31 -9.38 13.97
N SER A 14 -5.12 -10.39 13.70
CA SER A 14 -6.16 -10.42 12.67
C SER A 14 -7.31 -9.39 12.83
N GLU A 15 -7.11 -8.33 13.58
CA GLU A 15 -8.13 -7.33 13.87
C GLU A 15 -7.96 -6.09 12.99
N TRP A 16 -8.86 -5.91 12.04
CA TRP A 16 -8.97 -4.76 11.14
C TRP A 16 -8.99 -3.39 11.84
N ALA A 17 -9.42 -3.34 13.11
CA ALA A 17 -9.40 -2.12 13.93
C ALA A 17 -8.01 -1.49 14.05
N ASN A 18 -6.94 -2.28 14.01
CA ASN A 18 -5.57 -1.78 14.11
C ASN A 18 -5.13 -1.01 12.87
N VAL A 19 -5.64 -1.36 11.68
CA VAL A 19 -5.34 -0.64 10.43
C VAL A 19 -5.89 0.78 10.46
N ASP A 20 -7.12 0.96 10.90
CA ASP A 20 -7.75 2.28 11.02
C ASP A 20 -7.03 3.20 12.01
N LEU A 21 -6.58 2.65 13.14
CA LEU A 21 -5.80 3.40 14.12
C LEU A 21 -4.45 3.85 13.54
N LEU A 22 -3.76 2.97 12.82
CA LEU A 22 -2.49 3.29 12.15
C LEU A 22 -2.69 4.32 11.05
N ARG A 23 -3.71 4.17 10.22
CA ARG A 23 -4.06 5.13 9.18
C ARG A 23 -4.31 6.52 9.77
N THR A 24 -5.07 6.61 10.85
CA THR A 24 -5.34 7.87 11.54
C THR A 24 -4.09 8.46 12.15
N SER A 25 -3.23 7.65 12.76
CA SER A 25 -1.96 8.11 13.34
C SER A 25 -1.01 8.67 12.27
N VAL A 26 -0.91 8.00 11.13
CA VAL A 26 -0.11 8.45 9.99
C VAL A 26 -0.68 9.74 9.41
N GLN A 27 -2.00 9.85 9.26
CA GLN A 27 -2.66 11.08 8.82
C GLN A 27 -2.35 12.26 9.73
N ASN A 28 -2.40 12.06 11.05
CA ASN A 28 -2.06 13.11 12.02
C ASN A 28 -0.59 13.53 11.91
N CYS A 29 0.33 12.57 11.70
CA CYS A 29 1.74 12.89 11.44
C CYS A 29 1.91 13.72 10.16
N PHE A 30 1.24 13.36 9.07
CA PHE A 30 1.30 14.13 7.83
C PHE A 30 0.71 15.53 7.99
N THR A 31 -0.43 15.68 8.65
CA THR A 31 -1.05 16.98 8.91
C THR A 31 -0.14 17.91 9.73
N ALA A 32 0.69 17.35 10.62
CA ALA A 32 1.69 18.12 11.36
C ALA A 32 2.89 18.56 10.52
N ILE A 33 3.16 17.88 9.40
CA ILE A 33 4.32 18.13 8.54
C ILE A 33 3.94 18.97 7.31
N PHE A 34 2.79 18.67 6.72
CA PHE A 34 2.33 19.27 5.46
C PHE A 34 1.15 20.22 5.67
N SER A 35 1.12 21.30 4.90
CA SER A 35 -0.02 22.22 4.85
C SER A 35 -1.11 21.75 3.88
N ASP A 36 -0.81 20.79 3.01
CA ASP A 36 -1.75 20.22 2.04
C ASP A 36 -2.62 19.14 2.71
N ILE A 37 -3.83 19.52 3.10
CA ILE A 37 -4.79 18.62 3.76
C ILE A 37 -5.24 17.49 2.82
N GLU A 38 -5.46 17.78 1.54
CA GLU A 38 -5.88 16.77 0.57
C GLU A 38 -4.77 15.74 0.35
N GLY A 39 -3.53 16.18 0.22
CA GLY A 39 -2.37 15.32 0.17
C GLY A 39 -2.22 14.45 1.41
N CYS A 40 -2.45 14.99 2.61
CA CYS A 40 -2.43 14.22 3.86
C CYS A 40 -3.51 13.13 3.88
N HIS A 41 -4.71 13.41 3.41
CA HIS A 41 -5.79 12.42 3.29
C HIS A 41 -5.44 11.32 2.27
N SER A 42 -4.88 11.69 1.12
CA SER A 42 -4.42 10.74 0.12
C SER A 42 -3.35 9.80 0.68
N LEU A 43 -2.34 10.33 1.37
CA LEU A 43 -1.29 9.51 1.99
C LEU A 43 -1.84 8.59 3.09
N ALA A 44 -2.83 9.03 3.86
CA ALA A 44 -3.50 8.18 4.84
C ALA A 44 -4.26 7.03 4.16
N MET A 45 -4.95 7.29 3.06
CA MET A 45 -5.59 6.26 2.24
C MET A 45 -4.57 5.28 1.69
N VAL A 46 -3.48 5.77 1.09
CA VAL A 46 -2.37 4.95 0.57
C VAL A 46 -1.81 4.04 1.66
N THR A 47 -1.55 4.58 2.85
CA THR A 47 -1.08 3.80 3.99
C THR A 47 -2.06 2.68 4.37
N GLY A 48 -3.35 2.98 4.43
CA GLY A 48 -4.39 2.00 4.73
C GLY A 48 -4.41 0.85 3.71
N GLU A 49 -4.42 1.17 2.42
CA GLU A 49 -4.42 0.17 1.34
C GLU A 49 -3.15 -0.71 1.36
N LEU A 50 -1.97 -0.13 1.62
CA LEU A 50 -0.73 -0.90 1.73
C LEU A 50 -0.74 -1.84 2.94
N LEU A 51 -1.25 -1.39 4.08
CA LEU A 51 -1.40 -2.22 5.28
C LEU A 51 -2.41 -3.35 5.09
N GLU A 52 -3.56 -3.06 4.47
CA GLU A 52 -4.56 -4.07 4.13
C GLU A 52 -3.99 -5.15 3.20
N ASN A 53 -3.21 -4.75 2.20
CA ASN A 53 -2.52 -5.68 1.31
C ASN A 53 -1.49 -6.53 2.07
N ALA A 54 -0.71 -5.93 2.97
CA ALA A 54 0.25 -6.65 3.79
C ALA A 54 -0.44 -7.71 4.66
N ILE A 55 -1.54 -7.36 5.31
CA ILE A 55 -2.33 -8.29 6.12
C ILE A 55 -2.88 -9.43 5.28
N LYS A 56 -3.43 -9.12 4.12
CA LYS A 56 -4.07 -10.08 3.24
C LYS A 56 -3.09 -11.07 2.59
N TYR A 57 -1.93 -10.62 2.18
CA TYR A 57 -0.95 -11.39 1.42
C TYR A 57 0.27 -11.83 2.24
N GLY A 58 0.33 -11.45 3.52
CA GLY A 58 1.44 -11.77 4.39
C GLY A 58 1.39 -13.19 4.96
N ASP A 59 2.56 -13.72 5.32
CA ASP A 59 2.69 -14.96 6.10
C ASP A 59 2.76 -14.64 7.60
N TRP A 60 1.66 -14.85 8.29
CA TRP A 60 1.53 -14.58 9.72
C TRP A 60 1.63 -15.84 10.58
N SER A 61 2.13 -16.94 10.03
CA SER A 61 2.28 -18.22 10.77
C SER A 61 3.44 -18.20 11.76
N GLY A 62 4.42 -17.32 11.58
CA GLY A 62 5.54 -17.18 12.51
C GLY A 62 5.17 -16.47 13.81
N LYS A 63 5.72 -16.96 14.95
CA LYS A 63 5.43 -16.35 16.27
C LYS A 63 5.89 -14.90 16.41
N GLU A 64 6.88 -14.48 15.62
CA GLU A 64 7.47 -13.14 15.61
C GLU A 64 7.17 -12.38 14.32
N SER A 65 6.19 -12.86 13.53
CA SER A 65 5.82 -12.19 12.30
C SER A 65 5.25 -10.79 12.59
N CYS A 66 5.88 -9.78 12.03
CA CYS A 66 5.43 -8.40 12.11
C CYS A 66 5.45 -7.75 10.72
N PHE A 67 4.64 -6.73 10.53
CA PHE A 67 4.87 -5.82 9.42
C PHE A 67 5.69 -4.62 9.88
N ARG A 68 6.41 -4.03 8.96
CA ARG A 68 7.09 -2.75 9.15
C ARG A 68 6.48 -1.70 8.23
N LEU A 69 5.96 -0.64 8.82
CA LEU A 69 5.59 0.57 8.12
C LEU A 69 6.74 1.58 8.26
N LYS A 70 7.26 2.07 7.13
CA LYS A 70 8.25 3.14 7.10
C LYS A 70 7.73 4.29 6.25
N VAL A 71 7.82 5.50 6.78
CA VAL A 71 7.42 6.73 6.10
C VAL A 71 8.55 7.75 6.19
N TRP A 72 8.93 8.33 5.04
CA TRP A 72 9.98 9.35 5.03
C TRP A 72 9.76 10.37 3.93
N GLY A 73 10.29 11.56 4.14
CA GLY A 73 10.32 12.64 3.16
C GLY A 73 11.72 12.89 2.66
N GLN A 74 11.87 13.10 1.36
CA GLN A 74 13.13 13.49 0.72
C GLN A 74 12.86 14.54 -0.36
N GLY A 75 13.39 15.74 -0.17
CA GLY A 75 13.18 16.83 -1.11
C GLY A 75 11.73 17.28 -1.15
N ARG A 76 11.04 17.00 -2.25
CA ARG A 76 9.61 17.24 -2.45
C ARG A 76 8.78 15.96 -2.44
N LYS A 77 9.40 14.81 -2.20
CA LYS A 77 8.73 13.52 -2.25
C LYS A 77 8.44 12.98 -0.85
N ALA A 78 7.26 12.42 -0.70
CA ALA A 78 6.92 11.55 0.42
C ALA A 78 6.94 10.09 -0.05
N HIS A 79 7.49 9.24 0.79
CA HIS A 79 7.61 7.80 0.55
C HIS A 79 6.92 7.04 1.67
N ILE A 80 6.19 6.01 1.31
CA ILE A 80 5.58 5.06 2.23
C ILE A 80 6.03 3.67 1.79
N ALA A 81 6.54 2.88 2.70
CA ALA A 81 6.88 1.48 2.45
C ALA A 81 6.25 0.59 3.52
N VAL A 82 5.67 -0.52 3.08
CA VAL A 82 5.21 -1.59 3.97
C VAL A 82 5.96 -2.86 3.63
N GLU A 83 6.55 -3.47 4.64
CA GLU A 83 7.26 -4.74 4.56
C GLU A 83 6.49 -5.79 5.35
N ASN A 84 6.31 -6.96 4.77
CA ASN A 84 5.72 -8.11 5.46
C ASN A 84 6.32 -9.44 4.98
N PRO A 85 6.37 -10.46 5.85
CA PRO A 85 6.81 -11.79 5.45
C PRO A 85 5.85 -12.40 4.43
N VAL A 86 6.40 -13.17 3.49
CA VAL A 86 5.64 -13.92 2.49
C VAL A 86 6.20 -15.34 2.38
N ARG A 87 5.34 -16.30 2.08
CA ARG A 87 5.75 -17.68 1.83
C ARG A 87 6.32 -17.81 0.42
N PRO A 88 7.40 -18.59 0.25
CA PRO A 88 7.94 -18.90 -1.07
C PRO A 88 6.91 -19.58 -2.00
N ASP A 89 6.02 -20.37 -1.42
CA ASP A 89 5.04 -21.20 -2.13
C ASP A 89 3.67 -20.53 -2.28
N ASP A 90 3.50 -19.31 -1.74
CA ASP A 90 2.24 -18.57 -1.80
C ASP A 90 2.23 -17.61 -3.00
N ASN A 91 1.10 -17.57 -3.68
CA ASN A 91 0.88 -16.67 -4.81
C ASN A 91 0.75 -15.18 -4.43
N GLY A 92 0.69 -14.86 -3.13
CA GLY A 92 0.41 -13.50 -2.65
C GLY A 92 1.40 -12.46 -3.16
N ALA A 93 2.71 -12.71 -3.00
CA ALA A 93 3.74 -11.80 -3.52
C ALA A 93 3.69 -11.71 -5.05
N SER A 94 3.50 -12.84 -5.73
CA SER A 94 3.37 -12.91 -7.19
C SER A 94 2.15 -12.12 -7.68
N GLU A 95 1.04 -12.18 -6.96
CA GLU A 95 -0.17 -11.39 -7.28
C GLU A 95 0.10 -9.89 -7.20
N VAL A 96 0.77 -9.40 -6.15
CA VAL A 96 1.15 -7.99 -6.02
C VAL A 96 2.02 -7.56 -7.20
N LEU A 97 3.07 -8.32 -7.51
CA LEU A 97 3.97 -8.01 -8.63
C LEU A 97 3.23 -8.01 -9.98
N ASN A 98 2.30 -8.94 -10.18
CA ASN A 98 1.50 -9.02 -11.42
C ASN A 98 0.55 -7.83 -11.55
N ILE A 99 -0.08 -7.39 -10.46
CA ILE A 99 -0.93 -6.18 -10.47
C ILE A 99 -0.10 -4.95 -10.82
N LEU A 100 1.10 -4.79 -10.26
CA LEU A 100 1.97 -3.65 -10.58
C LEU A 100 2.42 -3.66 -12.04
N ARG A 101 2.76 -4.85 -12.59
CA ARG A 101 3.06 -4.98 -14.03
C ARG A 101 1.85 -4.62 -14.88
N TRP A 102 0.67 -5.06 -14.49
CA TRP A 102 -0.58 -4.77 -15.20
C TRP A 102 -0.90 -3.28 -15.20
N ILE A 103 -0.73 -2.57 -14.07
CA ILE A 103 -0.90 -1.10 -14.01
C ILE A 103 0.03 -0.41 -15.01
N ARG A 104 1.29 -0.84 -15.08
CA ARG A 104 2.30 -0.27 -16.00
C ARG A 104 2.05 -0.53 -17.47
N CYS A 105 1.13 -1.44 -17.83
CA CYS A 105 0.71 -1.66 -19.21
C CYS A 105 -0.23 -0.58 -19.75
N PHE A 106 -0.75 0.30 -18.89
CA PHE A 106 -1.63 1.39 -19.28
C PHE A 106 -0.84 2.71 -19.44
N PRO A 107 -1.29 3.60 -20.35
CA PRO A 107 -0.66 4.92 -20.54
C PRO A 107 -0.76 5.81 -19.30
N SER A 108 -1.77 5.58 -18.45
CA SER A 108 -1.97 6.34 -17.21
C SER A 108 -2.62 5.50 -16.11
N ALA A 109 -2.41 5.92 -14.86
CA ALA A 109 -3.06 5.31 -13.70
C ALA A 109 -4.61 5.42 -13.77
N ASN A 110 -5.14 6.49 -14.35
CA ASN A 110 -6.58 6.66 -14.58
C ASN A 110 -7.14 5.57 -15.50
N GLU A 111 -6.47 5.27 -16.60
CA GLU A 111 -6.92 4.21 -17.53
C GLU A 111 -6.85 2.82 -16.89
N ALA A 112 -5.79 2.54 -16.14
CA ALA A 112 -5.70 1.31 -15.36
C ALA A 112 -6.84 1.19 -14.33
N TYR A 113 -7.15 2.26 -13.62
CA TYR A 113 -8.23 2.32 -12.63
C TYR A 113 -9.60 2.06 -13.29
N ARG A 114 -9.91 2.75 -14.39
CA ARG A 114 -11.16 2.54 -15.15
C ARG A 114 -11.29 1.12 -15.68
N ALA A 115 -10.21 0.57 -16.25
CA ALA A 115 -10.19 -0.81 -16.73
C ALA A 115 -10.46 -1.81 -15.60
N ARG A 116 -9.89 -1.56 -14.41
CA ARG A 116 -10.12 -2.43 -13.25
C ARG A 116 -11.57 -2.35 -12.76
N LEU A 117 -12.17 -1.16 -12.71
CA LEU A 117 -13.58 -1.00 -12.33
C LEU A 117 -14.50 -1.76 -13.29
N LEU A 118 -14.23 -1.71 -14.60
CA LEU A 118 -14.99 -2.45 -15.60
C LEU A 118 -14.86 -3.98 -15.41
N GLN A 119 -13.66 -4.47 -15.12
CA GLN A 119 -13.44 -5.89 -14.83
C GLN A 119 -14.23 -6.36 -13.60
N ILE A 120 -14.25 -5.55 -12.54
CA ILE A 120 -15.01 -5.85 -11.32
C ILE A 120 -16.51 -5.85 -11.60
N ALA A 121 -17.01 -4.88 -12.36
CA ALA A 121 -18.42 -4.76 -12.70
C ALA A 121 -18.92 -5.91 -13.60
N GLN A 122 -18.06 -6.48 -14.42
CA GLN A 122 -18.36 -7.60 -15.32
C GLN A 122 -18.11 -8.97 -14.68
N GLY A 123 -17.46 -9.01 -13.53
CA GLY A 123 -17.18 -10.24 -12.79
C GLY A 123 -18.42 -10.83 -12.13
N PRO A 124 -18.37 -12.12 -11.73
CA PRO A 124 -19.47 -12.74 -10.99
C PRO A 124 -19.71 -12.03 -9.67
N ALA A 125 -20.99 -11.89 -9.28
CA ALA A 125 -21.41 -11.18 -8.05
C ALA A 125 -20.75 -11.69 -6.75
N ASN A 126 -20.22 -12.90 -6.74
CA ASN A 126 -19.44 -13.50 -5.64
C ASN A 126 -17.94 -13.58 -5.96
N GLY A 127 -17.50 -12.91 -7.00
CA GLY A 127 -16.12 -12.91 -7.46
C GLY A 127 -15.21 -12.20 -6.48
N GLY A 128 -14.30 -12.95 -5.96
CA GLY A 128 -13.26 -12.69 -5.00
C GLY A 128 -12.73 -11.27 -4.87
N VAL A 129 -12.12 -11.06 -3.75
CA VAL A 129 -11.53 -9.83 -3.23
C VAL A 129 -11.12 -8.85 -4.32
N SER A 130 -11.72 -7.68 -4.29
CA SER A 130 -11.41 -6.55 -5.17
C SER A 130 -9.90 -6.27 -5.12
N LYS A 131 -9.19 -6.54 -6.22
CA LYS A 131 -7.78 -6.18 -6.39
C LYS A 131 -7.65 -4.69 -6.77
N LEU A 132 -8.50 -3.85 -6.19
CA LEU A 132 -8.60 -2.43 -6.51
C LEU A 132 -7.54 -1.60 -5.76
N GLY A 133 -7.10 -2.05 -4.58
CA GLY A 133 -6.27 -1.28 -3.66
C GLY A 133 -5.02 -0.68 -4.31
N LEU A 134 -4.18 -1.48 -4.97
CA LEU A 134 -2.95 -0.98 -5.62
C LEU A 134 -3.25 -0.03 -6.79
N VAL A 135 -4.31 -0.31 -7.54
CA VAL A 135 -4.74 0.56 -8.66
C VAL A 135 -5.27 1.90 -8.12
N ARG A 136 -5.96 1.84 -6.98
CA ARG A 136 -6.45 3.02 -6.27
C ARG A 136 -5.31 3.88 -5.72
N ILE A 137 -4.27 3.26 -5.16
CA ILE A 137 -3.06 3.97 -4.73
C ILE A 137 -2.43 4.73 -5.90
N ALA A 138 -2.28 4.08 -7.05
CA ALA A 138 -1.67 4.71 -8.21
C ALA A 138 -2.50 5.89 -8.73
N TYR A 139 -3.83 5.79 -8.75
CA TYR A 139 -4.71 6.81 -9.32
C TYR A 139 -5.16 7.85 -8.30
N GLU A 140 -5.89 7.43 -7.24
CA GLU A 140 -6.42 8.37 -6.24
C GLU A 140 -5.33 8.89 -5.30
N GLY A 141 -4.30 8.05 -5.02
CA GLY A 141 -3.14 8.42 -4.24
C GLY A 141 -2.14 9.28 -5.00
N ASP A 142 -2.23 9.30 -6.33
CA ASP A 142 -1.25 9.95 -7.23
C ASP A 142 0.18 9.52 -6.90
N CYS A 143 0.36 8.19 -6.76
CA CYS A 143 1.61 7.59 -6.32
C CYS A 143 2.24 6.71 -7.40
N ASP A 144 3.55 6.81 -7.51
CA ASP A 144 4.36 5.79 -8.15
C ASP A 144 4.53 4.59 -7.23
N LEU A 145 4.24 3.39 -7.76
CA LEU A 145 4.30 2.14 -7.01
C LEU A 145 5.50 1.28 -7.39
N GLY A 146 6.16 0.74 -6.38
CA GLY A 146 7.20 -0.27 -6.49
C GLY A 146 6.95 -1.46 -5.59
N ALA A 147 7.51 -2.62 -5.94
CA ALA A 147 7.56 -3.77 -5.04
C ALA A 147 8.81 -4.59 -5.33
N GLU A 148 9.39 -5.13 -4.28
CA GLU A 148 10.52 -6.04 -4.32
C GLU A 148 10.32 -7.18 -3.33
N VAL A 149 10.82 -8.36 -3.68
CA VAL A 149 10.81 -9.54 -2.81
C VAL A 149 12.24 -9.94 -2.55
N SER A 150 12.63 -10.03 -1.29
CA SER A 150 13.96 -10.44 -0.87
C SER A 150 13.89 -11.20 0.46
N ASN A 151 14.58 -12.32 0.55
CA ASN A 151 14.72 -13.10 1.80
C ASN A 151 13.38 -13.45 2.49
N GLY A 152 12.34 -13.79 1.71
CA GLY A 152 11.02 -14.12 2.26
C GLY A 152 10.22 -12.93 2.78
N VAL A 153 10.61 -11.72 2.39
CA VAL A 153 9.89 -10.46 2.71
C VAL A 153 9.53 -9.76 1.42
N ILE A 154 8.29 -9.30 1.31
CA ILE A 154 7.89 -8.35 0.28
C ILE A 154 7.91 -6.94 0.87
N ARG A 155 8.49 -6.01 0.11
CA ARG A 155 8.39 -4.56 0.36
C ARG A 155 7.59 -3.93 -0.76
N VAL A 156 6.51 -3.26 -0.41
CA VAL A 156 5.72 -2.44 -1.35
C VAL A 156 5.94 -0.98 -1.00
N THR A 157 6.28 -0.17 -2.00
CA THR A 157 6.56 1.27 -1.85
C THR A 157 5.58 2.10 -2.65
N ALA A 158 5.17 3.23 -2.10
CA ALA A 158 4.44 4.28 -2.78
C ALA A 158 5.20 5.60 -2.61
N GLU A 159 5.38 6.34 -3.70
CA GLU A 159 6.03 7.64 -3.74
C GLU A 159 5.09 8.68 -4.31
N ARG A 160 5.05 9.86 -3.69
CA ARG A 160 4.24 10.99 -4.14
C ARG A 160 5.03 12.29 -4.09
N ASP A 161 4.88 13.12 -5.12
CA ASP A 161 5.37 14.50 -5.13
C ASP A 161 4.42 15.47 -4.40
N PHE A 162 4.98 16.49 -3.73
CA PHE A 162 4.28 17.58 -3.02
C PHE A 162 4.70 18.95 -3.51
#